data_4b4b4f776d4de23f8d41c8e53a8624b2
#
_entry.id   4b4b4f776d4de23f8d41c8e53a8624b2
#
_cell.length_a   1.000
_cell.length_b   1.000
_cell.length_c   1.000
_cell.angle_alpha   90.00
_cell.angle_beta   90.00
_cell.angle_gamma   90.00
#
_symmetry.space_group_name_H-M   'P 1'
#
loop_
_entity.id
_entity.type
_entity.pdbx_description
1 polymer ?
#
loop_
_entity_poly.entity_id
_entity_poly.type
_entity_poly.pdbx_seq_one_letter_code
_entity_poly.pdbx_strand_id
1 'polypeptide(L)'
;MKFIPVSDLHLDINNIRRDTWINFDKDATLIIAGDVSNALHGISYIKRILCTRFKNVVLISGNHEWYSNKCRKSRLNSYACVKDSLANIPYASAIKNSPIPRLKKHADETPNLYFLDNETVEIDGTTIYGGTLWFPLLSLDKEEQHNYELLMNDMKFLNNRLVDEMHHTFIDNMPKKVDIVVSHHLPNKASFAKESDANSRYAPFYHANLSDEIINRTRIWIAGHQHEPIEKIIGNDVLFISNPKGSGPLESGKMNSKLYYIN
;
A
#
# COMPACT_ATOMS: atom_id res chain seq x y z
N MET A 1 4.73 21.20 -4.64
CA MET A 1 5.42 20.25 -3.74
C MET A 1 6.44 19.42 -4.52
N LYS A 2 7.60 19.05 -3.96
CA LYS A 2 8.51 18.04 -4.49
C LYS A 2 8.44 16.74 -3.68
N PHE A 3 8.47 15.58 -4.34
CA PHE A 3 8.28 14.30 -3.69
C PHE A 3 9.07 13.17 -4.36
N ILE A 4 9.32 12.09 -3.61
CA ILE A 4 9.94 10.86 -4.08
C ILE A 4 9.01 9.70 -3.66
N PRO A 5 8.41 8.96 -4.61
CA PRO A 5 7.62 7.78 -4.30
C PRO A 5 8.53 6.57 -4.10
N VAL A 6 8.19 5.71 -3.15
CA VAL A 6 8.77 4.38 -2.93
C VAL A 6 7.71 3.42 -2.43
N SER A 7 7.94 2.11 -2.53
CA SER A 7 7.07 1.08 -1.98
C SER A 7 7.83 -0.21 -1.69
N ASP A 8 7.15 -1.17 -1.08
CA ASP A 8 7.60 -2.56 -0.93
C ASP A 8 9.01 -2.67 -0.33
N LEU A 9 9.24 -1.95 0.79
CA LEU A 9 10.55 -1.94 1.45
C LEU A 9 10.87 -3.28 2.11
N HIS A 10 9.85 -4.01 2.58
CA HIS A 10 9.96 -5.34 3.18
C HIS A 10 11.14 -5.46 4.16
N LEU A 11 11.19 -4.62 5.18
CA LEU A 11 12.27 -4.58 6.18
C LEU A 11 12.40 -5.86 7.00
N ASP A 12 11.41 -6.73 6.95
CA ASP A 12 11.44 -8.07 7.53
C ASP A 12 12.25 -9.08 6.69
N ILE A 13 12.53 -8.72 5.43
CA ILE A 13 13.30 -9.53 4.46
C ILE A 13 14.57 -8.76 4.03
N ASN A 14 14.43 -7.47 3.74
CA ASN A 14 15.48 -6.62 3.21
C ASN A 14 16.25 -5.91 4.33
N ASN A 15 17.58 -5.90 4.23
CA ASN A 15 18.44 -5.08 5.09
C ASN A 15 18.66 -3.70 4.43
N ILE A 16 17.69 -2.77 4.59
CA ILE A 16 17.83 -1.41 4.09
C ILE A 16 18.56 -0.57 5.11
N ARG A 17 19.78 -0.15 4.78
CA ARG A 17 20.63 0.66 5.64
C ARG A 17 20.32 2.15 5.49
N ARG A 18 20.82 2.95 6.43
CA ARG A 18 20.72 4.41 6.42
C ARG A 18 21.36 5.04 5.18
N ASP A 19 22.45 4.48 4.69
CA ASP A 19 23.18 4.95 3.52
C ASP A 19 22.43 4.74 2.19
N THR A 20 21.46 3.82 2.14
CA THR A 20 20.55 3.65 0.99
C THR A 20 19.91 4.98 0.59
N TRP A 21 19.64 5.85 1.55
CA TRP A 21 18.93 7.10 1.34
C TRP A 21 19.83 8.31 1.03
N ILE A 22 21.16 8.13 0.95
CA ILE A 22 22.11 9.23 0.84
C ILE A 22 21.89 10.11 -0.41
N ASN A 23 21.50 9.48 -1.52
CA ASN A 23 21.26 10.14 -2.80
C ASN A 23 19.83 10.67 -2.97
N PHE A 24 18.97 10.46 -1.97
CA PHE A 24 17.60 10.97 -2.00
C PHE A 24 17.58 12.42 -1.50
N ASP A 25 16.81 13.27 -2.16
CA ASP A 25 16.66 14.67 -1.74
C ASP A 25 15.94 14.74 -0.38
N LYS A 26 16.66 15.20 0.64
CA LYS A 26 16.14 15.30 2.02
C LYS A 26 15.01 16.33 2.18
N ASP A 27 14.95 17.32 1.30
CA ASP A 27 13.95 18.38 1.34
C ASP A 27 12.66 18.00 0.56
N ALA A 28 12.62 16.80 -0.02
CA ALA A 28 11.43 16.23 -0.62
C ALA A 28 10.51 15.57 0.43
N THR A 29 9.23 15.47 0.10
CA THR A 29 8.30 14.55 0.78
C THR A 29 8.54 13.13 0.29
N LEU A 30 8.90 12.22 1.18
CA LEU A 30 8.96 10.78 0.87
C LEU A 30 7.54 10.21 0.93
N ILE A 31 7.06 9.60 -0.14
CA ILE A 31 5.74 8.95 -0.19
C ILE A 31 5.95 7.44 -0.27
N ILE A 32 5.45 6.71 0.72
CA ILE A 32 5.63 5.25 0.86
C ILE A 32 4.30 4.56 0.58
N ALA A 33 4.20 3.90 -0.58
CA ALA A 33 2.99 3.22 -1.03
C ALA A 33 2.88 1.79 -0.46
N GLY A 34 3.03 1.65 0.86
CA GLY A 34 2.79 0.41 1.60
C GLY A 34 3.94 -0.59 1.60
N ASP A 35 3.74 -1.69 2.29
CA ASP A 35 4.64 -2.83 2.44
C ASP A 35 6.03 -2.45 2.96
N VAL A 36 6.06 -1.63 4.01
CA VAL A 36 7.31 -1.33 4.72
C VAL A 36 7.78 -2.56 5.47
N SER A 37 6.87 -3.28 6.13
CA SER A 37 7.15 -4.52 6.84
C SER A 37 5.86 -5.12 7.40
N ASN A 38 5.91 -6.37 7.90
CA ASN A 38 4.76 -6.98 8.57
C ASN A 38 4.33 -6.17 9.81
N ALA A 39 3.04 -5.85 9.88
CA ALA A 39 2.39 -5.15 10.97
C ALA A 39 3.16 -3.86 11.39
N LEU A 40 3.68 -3.81 12.62
CA LEU A 40 4.36 -2.63 13.18
C LEU A 40 5.90 -2.70 13.12
N HIS A 41 6.47 -3.74 12.51
CA HIS A 41 7.92 -3.94 12.58
C HIS A 41 8.72 -2.82 11.91
N GLY A 42 8.16 -2.20 10.88
CA GLY A 42 8.80 -1.09 10.15
C GLY A 42 8.77 0.26 10.88
N ILE A 43 7.90 0.46 11.87
CA ILE A 43 7.64 1.79 12.44
C ILE A 43 8.87 2.43 13.10
N SER A 44 9.71 1.63 13.76
CA SER A 44 10.93 2.13 14.38
C SER A 44 11.94 2.63 13.34
N TYR A 45 12.03 1.95 12.21
CA TYR A 45 12.87 2.37 11.08
C TYR A 45 12.34 3.67 10.47
N ILE A 46 11.04 3.77 10.22
CA ILE A 46 10.42 4.98 9.70
C ILE A 46 10.75 6.17 10.60
N LYS A 47 10.48 6.06 11.91
CA LYS A 47 10.71 7.17 12.87
C LYS A 47 12.17 7.56 13.00
N ARG A 48 13.09 6.58 13.11
CA ARG A 48 14.51 6.84 13.40
C ARG A 48 15.37 7.13 12.17
N ILE A 49 14.96 6.66 11.01
CA ILE A 49 15.76 6.81 9.78
C ILE A 49 15.06 7.75 8.81
N LEU A 50 13.80 7.47 8.43
CA LEU A 50 13.13 8.22 7.38
C LEU A 50 12.67 9.60 7.87
N CYS A 51 11.99 9.68 9.01
CA CYS A 51 11.52 10.96 9.55
C CYS A 51 12.66 11.88 10.01
N THR A 52 13.85 11.34 10.33
CA THR A 52 15.04 12.17 10.61
C THR A 52 15.78 12.61 9.35
N ARG A 53 15.48 12.01 8.20
CA ARG A 53 16.15 12.26 6.94
C ARG A 53 15.36 13.16 6.00
N PHE A 54 14.05 12.99 5.94
CA PHE A 54 13.17 13.68 4.99
C PHE A 54 12.35 14.78 5.66
N LYS A 55 12.01 15.84 4.88
CA LYS A 55 11.17 16.94 5.32
C LYS A 55 9.81 16.43 5.81
N ASN A 56 9.16 15.60 5.03
CA ASN A 56 7.90 14.90 5.36
C ASN A 56 7.96 13.46 4.91
N VAL A 57 7.24 12.58 5.59
CA VAL A 57 7.03 11.18 5.23
C VAL A 57 5.53 10.92 5.20
N VAL A 58 5.00 10.55 4.03
CA VAL A 58 3.62 10.06 3.87
C VAL A 58 3.67 8.55 3.76
N LEU A 59 2.86 7.87 4.52
CA LEU A 59 2.79 6.41 4.60
C LEU A 59 1.36 5.94 4.44
N ILE A 60 1.14 4.92 3.64
CA ILE A 60 -0.07 4.10 3.66
C ILE A 60 0.26 2.68 4.08
N SER A 61 -0.73 1.88 4.45
CA SER A 61 -0.55 0.43 4.58
C SER A 61 -0.58 -0.27 3.23
N GLY A 62 0.29 -1.26 3.05
CA GLY A 62 0.12 -2.32 2.08
C GLY A 62 -0.59 -3.52 2.70
N ASN A 63 -0.59 -4.69 2.04
CA ASN A 63 -1.18 -5.89 2.62
C ASN A 63 -0.33 -6.45 3.79
N HIS A 64 0.98 -6.27 3.77
CA HIS A 64 1.87 -6.75 4.85
C HIS A 64 1.65 -6.03 6.19
N GLU A 65 1.28 -4.77 6.21
CA GLU A 65 0.93 -4.08 7.46
C GLU A 65 -0.28 -4.72 8.16
N TRP A 66 -1.13 -5.45 7.45
CA TRP A 66 -2.26 -6.19 8.01
C TRP A 66 -1.87 -7.55 8.61
N TYR A 67 -0.66 -8.07 8.34
CA TYR A 67 -0.21 -9.38 8.80
C TYR A 67 0.18 -9.34 10.28
N SER A 68 -0.71 -9.78 11.15
CA SER A 68 -0.48 -9.79 12.59
C SER A 68 0.36 -10.98 13.05
N ASN A 69 1.45 -10.72 13.78
CA ASN A 69 2.30 -11.76 14.37
C ASN A 69 1.65 -12.60 15.49
N LYS A 70 0.46 -12.24 15.96
CA LYS A 70 -0.23 -13.01 17.00
C LYS A 70 -0.50 -14.46 16.59
N CYS A 71 -0.55 -14.74 15.28
CA CYS A 71 -0.79 -16.09 14.75
C CYS A 71 0.46 -16.96 14.64
N ARG A 72 1.67 -16.40 14.69
CA ARG A 72 2.93 -17.15 14.52
C ARG A 72 3.34 -17.99 15.73
N LYS A 73 2.78 -17.75 16.93
CA LYS A 73 3.24 -18.35 18.20
C LYS A 73 2.49 -19.59 18.68
N SER A 74 1.39 -20.00 18.04
CA SER A 74 0.73 -21.24 18.42
C SER A 74 1.11 -22.37 17.46
N ARG A 75 1.77 -23.41 17.97
CA ARG A 75 2.19 -24.62 17.24
C ARG A 75 1.02 -25.53 16.80
N LEU A 76 -0.21 -25.10 16.98
CA LEU A 76 -1.42 -25.85 16.65
C LEU A 76 -2.32 -24.97 15.79
N ASN A 77 -2.39 -25.25 14.49
CA ASN A 77 -3.39 -24.79 13.49
C ASN A 77 -3.98 -23.38 13.67
N SER A 78 -3.16 -22.40 13.97
CA SER A 78 -3.60 -21.08 14.42
C SER A 78 -3.92 -20.08 13.32
N TYR A 79 -3.84 -20.45 12.05
CA TYR A 79 -4.39 -19.62 10.96
C TYR A 79 -5.91 -19.47 11.05
N ALA A 80 -6.61 -20.46 11.63
CA ALA A 80 -8.02 -20.38 11.92
C ALA A 80 -8.36 -19.24 12.91
N CYS A 81 -7.49 -18.95 13.87
CA CYS A 81 -7.81 -18.05 14.98
C CYS A 81 -8.00 -16.58 14.59
N VAL A 82 -7.29 -16.05 13.58
CA VAL A 82 -7.52 -14.66 13.13
C VAL A 82 -8.59 -14.62 12.06
N LYS A 83 -8.58 -15.53 11.11
CA LYS A 83 -9.63 -15.67 10.10
C LYS A 83 -10.99 -15.81 10.78
N ASP A 84 -11.11 -16.68 11.78
CA ASP A 84 -12.36 -16.90 12.50
C ASP A 84 -12.71 -15.73 13.45
N SER A 85 -11.74 -15.07 14.06
CA SER A 85 -12.00 -13.93 14.94
C SER A 85 -12.41 -12.67 14.17
N LEU A 86 -11.96 -12.49 12.92
CA LEU A 86 -12.35 -11.38 12.06
C LEU A 86 -13.55 -11.72 11.17
N ALA A 87 -13.79 -12.99 10.85
CA ALA A 87 -14.79 -13.42 9.89
C ALA A 87 -16.23 -13.03 10.26
N ASN A 88 -16.51 -12.92 11.56
CA ASN A 88 -17.87 -12.72 12.08
C ASN A 88 -18.04 -11.39 12.83
N ILE A 89 -17.05 -10.51 12.82
CA ILE A 89 -17.15 -9.21 13.47
C ILE A 89 -17.44 -8.09 12.44
N PRO A 90 -18.18 -7.04 12.83
CA PRO A 90 -18.39 -5.88 11.97
C PRO A 90 -17.05 -5.25 11.53
N TYR A 91 -17.02 -4.68 10.32
CA TYR A 91 -15.85 -4.02 9.72
C TYR A 91 -15.11 -3.09 10.69
N ALA A 92 -15.84 -2.18 11.36
CA ALA A 92 -15.26 -1.25 12.32
C ALA A 92 -14.53 -1.95 13.49
N SER A 93 -15.03 -3.13 13.92
CA SER A 93 -14.38 -3.92 14.96
C SER A 93 -13.14 -4.64 14.44
N ALA A 94 -13.16 -5.09 13.17
CA ALA A 94 -12.01 -5.69 12.53
C ALA A 94 -10.85 -4.68 12.41
N ILE A 95 -11.14 -3.46 11.94
CA ILE A 95 -10.18 -2.36 11.87
C ILE A 95 -9.61 -2.03 13.25
N LYS A 96 -10.46 -1.88 14.27
CA LYS A 96 -10.02 -1.58 15.64
C LYS A 96 -9.03 -2.61 16.20
N ASN A 97 -9.16 -3.87 15.82
CA ASN A 97 -8.31 -4.97 16.30
C ASN A 97 -7.08 -5.21 15.39
N SER A 98 -7.00 -4.54 14.25
CA SER A 98 -5.87 -4.62 13.32
C SER A 98 -4.64 -3.83 13.82
N PRO A 99 -3.48 -3.92 13.16
CA PRO A 99 -2.34 -3.05 13.42
C PRO A 99 -2.56 -1.57 13.08
N ILE A 100 -3.54 -1.24 12.23
CA ILE A 100 -3.75 0.09 11.64
C ILE A 100 -3.92 1.21 12.69
N PRO A 101 -4.78 1.08 13.72
CA PRO A 101 -4.91 2.13 14.74
C PRO A 101 -3.61 2.44 15.49
N ARG A 102 -2.74 1.44 15.64
CA ARG A 102 -1.43 1.64 16.27
C ARG A 102 -0.44 2.33 15.34
N LEU A 103 -0.47 2.04 14.03
CA LEU A 103 0.30 2.79 13.03
C LEU A 103 -0.10 4.26 13.04
N LYS A 104 -1.41 4.55 13.04
CA LYS A 104 -1.95 5.90 13.11
C LYS A 104 -1.48 6.62 14.38
N LYS A 105 -1.59 5.99 15.54
CA LYS A 105 -1.09 6.55 16.79
C LYS A 105 0.41 6.91 16.72
N HIS A 106 1.24 6.05 16.14
CA HIS A 106 2.67 6.35 15.98
C HIS A 106 2.94 7.51 15.02
N ALA A 107 2.10 7.68 13.99
CA ALA A 107 2.18 8.83 13.10
C ALA A 107 1.78 10.11 13.84
N ASP A 108 0.66 10.12 14.56
CA ASP A 108 0.17 11.27 15.35
C ASP A 108 1.21 11.75 16.38
N GLU A 109 2.04 10.85 16.91
CA GLU A 109 3.14 11.14 17.84
C GLU A 109 4.43 11.63 17.13
N THR A 110 4.46 11.72 15.78
CA THR A 110 5.67 12.05 15.00
C THR A 110 5.38 13.21 14.06
N PRO A 111 5.93 14.42 14.29
CA PRO A 111 5.47 15.67 13.67
C PRO A 111 5.47 15.69 12.14
N ASN A 112 6.37 14.96 11.48
CA ASN A 112 6.50 14.94 10.02
C ASN A 112 6.17 13.56 9.41
N LEU A 113 5.42 12.72 10.13
CA LEU A 113 4.89 11.45 9.64
C LEU A 113 3.37 11.54 9.48
N TYR A 114 2.90 11.30 8.28
CA TYR A 114 1.48 11.30 7.91
C TYR A 114 1.10 9.88 7.49
N PHE A 115 0.30 9.20 8.31
CA PHE A 115 -0.25 7.88 7.96
C PHE A 115 -1.68 8.04 7.45
N LEU A 116 -1.92 7.62 6.20
CA LEU A 116 -3.21 7.75 5.55
C LEU A 116 -3.88 6.37 5.46
N ASP A 117 -5.09 6.28 5.99
CA ASP A 117 -5.97 5.10 5.88
C ASP A 117 -7.34 5.55 5.38
N ASN A 118 -7.45 5.70 4.05
CA ASN A 118 -8.60 6.28 3.35
C ASN A 118 -8.86 7.75 3.76
N GLU A 119 -7.78 8.49 3.96
CA GLU A 119 -7.76 9.88 4.42
C GLU A 119 -6.99 10.78 3.46
N THR A 120 -7.22 12.09 3.57
CA THR A 120 -6.52 13.13 2.80
C THR A 120 -5.65 13.96 3.72
N VAL A 121 -4.45 14.33 3.25
CA VAL A 121 -3.58 15.33 3.86
C VAL A 121 -3.23 16.39 2.84
N GLU A 122 -3.01 17.64 3.29
CA GLU A 122 -2.44 18.69 2.47
C GLU A 122 -1.00 18.98 2.93
N ILE A 123 -0.04 18.95 2.00
CA ILE A 123 1.37 19.24 2.23
C ILE A 123 1.86 20.20 1.16
N ASP A 124 2.40 21.34 1.55
CA ASP A 124 2.91 22.38 0.64
C ASP A 124 1.87 22.76 -0.47
N GLY A 125 0.58 22.85 -0.11
CA GLY A 125 -0.52 23.19 -1.02
C GLY A 125 -0.94 22.04 -1.98
N THR A 126 -0.44 20.83 -1.77
CA THR A 126 -0.78 19.63 -2.57
C THR A 126 -1.63 18.68 -1.74
N THR A 127 -2.76 18.27 -2.27
CA THR A 127 -3.67 17.30 -1.63
C THR A 127 -3.27 15.88 -1.99
N ILE A 128 -3.10 15.03 -0.97
CA ILE A 128 -2.73 13.61 -1.12
C ILE A 128 -3.80 12.76 -0.44
N TYR A 129 -4.45 11.90 -1.17
CA TYR A 129 -5.35 10.87 -0.65
C TYR A 129 -4.65 9.52 -0.62
N GLY A 130 -4.82 8.72 0.44
CA GLY A 130 -4.12 7.43 0.52
C GLY A 130 -4.80 6.35 1.35
N GLY A 131 -4.52 5.10 0.99
CA GLY A 131 -4.97 3.88 1.66
C GLY A 131 -4.52 2.64 0.89
N THR A 132 -4.80 1.44 1.42
CA THR A 132 -4.35 0.18 0.78
C THR A 132 -5.02 -0.08 -0.57
N LEU A 133 -6.25 0.39 -0.77
CA LEU A 133 -7.18 0.19 -1.88
C LEU A 133 -7.79 -1.22 -1.91
N TRP A 134 -6.99 -2.31 -1.86
CA TRP A 134 -7.48 -3.67 -2.06
C TRP A 134 -8.19 -3.84 -3.42
N PHE A 135 -9.01 -4.88 -3.58
CA PHE A 135 -9.71 -5.23 -4.83
C PHE A 135 -11.11 -5.77 -4.51
N PRO A 136 -12.06 -5.72 -5.47
CA PRO A 136 -13.47 -6.10 -5.24
C PRO A 136 -13.63 -7.62 -5.23
N LEU A 137 -13.15 -8.29 -4.18
CA LEU A 137 -13.03 -9.74 -4.10
C LEU A 137 -14.35 -10.47 -4.28
N LEU A 138 -15.44 -9.95 -3.71
CA LEU A 138 -16.76 -10.59 -3.83
C LEU A 138 -17.40 -10.41 -5.21
N SER A 139 -16.89 -9.48 -6.03
CA SER A 139 -17.31 -9.28 -7.42
C SER A 139 -16.57 -10.20 -8.41
N LEU A 140 -15.49 -10.85 -7.98
CA LEU A 140 -14.80 -11.87 -8.77
C LEU A 140 -15.65 -13.12 -8.92
N ASP A 141 -15.38 -13.93 -9.96
CA ASP A 141 -16.07 -15.19 -10.11
C ASP A 141 -15.68 -16.23 -9.02
N LYS A 142 -16.40 -17.35 -8.96
CA LYS A 142 -16.18 -18.36 -7.91
C LYS A 142 -14.84 -19.07 -8.01
N GLU A 143 -14.30 -19.23 -9.21
CA GLU A 143 -12.98 -19.81 -9.45
C GLU A 143 -11.88 -18.82 -8.98
N GLU A 144 -12.00 -17.56 -9.31
CA GLU A 144 -11.09 -16.50 -8.86
C GLU A 144 -11.12 -16.35 -7.33
N GLN A 145 -12.31 -16.32 -6.70
CA GLN A 145 -12.42 -16.29 -5.23
C GLN A 145 -11.74 -17.52 -4.59
N HIS A 146 -11.91 -18.71 -5.17
CA HIS A 146 -11.24 -19.92 -4.69
C HIS A 146 -9.72 -19.85 -4.91
N ASN A 147 -9.28 -19.34 -6.06
CA ASN A 147 -7.85 -19.14 -6.34
C ASN A 147 -7.22 -18.14 -5.34
N TYR A 148 -7.92 -17.06 -4.97
CA TYR A 148 -7.46 -16.17 -3.91
C TYR A 148 -7.21 -16.93 -2.60
N GLU A 149 -8.15 -17.76 -2.19
CA GLU A 149 -8.05 -18.54 -0.96
C GLU A 149 -6.87 -19.53 -0.95
N LEU A 150 -6.52 -20.07 -2.11
CA LEU A 150 -5.42 -21.03 -2.26
C LEU A 150 -4.05 -20.37 -2.43
N LEU A 151 -3.98 -19.22 -3.12
CA LEU A 151 -2.73 -18.68 -3.64
C LEU A 151 -2.21 -17.49 -2.83
N MET A 152 -3.12 -16.70 -2.22
CA MET A 152 -2.72 -15.46 -1.58
C MET A 152 -2.48 -15.62 -0.08
N ASN A 153 -1.36 -15.06 0.38
CA ASN A 153 -1.01 -15.08 1.80
C ASN A 153 -1.98 -14.28 2.68
N ASP A 154 -2.64 -13.28 2.10
CA ASP A 154 -3.61 -12.42 2.78
C ASP A 154 -4.69 -13.23 3.48
N MET A 155 -5.12 -14.34 2.86
CA MET A 155 -6.13 -15.25 3.39
C MET A 155 -5.78 -15.91 4.71
N LYS A 156 -4.51 -15.87 5.10
CA LYS A 156 -4.07 -16.32 6.44
C LYS A 156 -4.42 -15.31 7.54
N PHE A 157 -4.69 -14.07 7.16
CA PHE A 157 -4.84 -12.93 8.07
C PHE A 157 -6.20 -12.22 7.91
N LEU A 158 -6.77 -12.23 6.71
CA LEU A 158 -7.98 -11.51 6.35
C LEU A 158 -9.01 -12.48 5.76
N ASN A 159 -10.29 -12.13 5.83
CA ASN A 159 -11.35 -12.86 5.13
C ASN A 159 -11.84 -12.07 3.90
N ASN A 160 -12.54 -12.77 3.00
CA ASN A 160 -13.00 -12.21 1.72
C ASN A 160 -13.87 -10.95 1.91
N ARG A 161 -14.77 -10.98 2.89
CA ARG A 161 -15.66 -9.85 3.17
C ARG A 161 -14.88 -8.62 3.62
N LEU A 162 -13.88 -8.78 4.48
CA LEU A 162 -13.09 -7.64 4.97
C LEU A 162 -12.29 -7.01 3.85
N VAL A 163 -11.68 -7.80 2.95
CA VAL A 163 -10.96 -7.30 1.77
C VAL A 163 -11.89 -6.49 0.87
N ASP A 164 -13.08 -7.01 0.60
CA ASP A 164 -14.09 -6.34 -0.23
C ASP A 164 -14.61 -5.04 0.40
N GLU A 165 -14.92 -5.05 1.70
CA GLU A 165 -15.36 -3.86 2.45
C GLU A 165 -14.26 -2.78 2.48
N MET A 166 -12.98 -3.15 2.63
CA MET A 166 -11.85 -2.21 2.57
C MET A 166 -11.71 -1.58 1.18
N HIS A 167 -11.92 -2.34 0.11
CA HIS A 167 -11.92 -1.82 -1.24
C HIS A 167 -13.01 -0.75 -1.43
N HIS A 168 -14.25 -1.05 -1.07
CA HIS A 168 -15.36 -0.09 -1.18
C HIS A 168 -15.12 1.15 -0.31
N THR A 169 -14.63 0.97 0.93
CA THR A 169 -14.31 2.08 1.83
C THR A 169 -13.30 3.05 1.22
N PHE A 170 -12.28 2.54 0.51
CA PHE A 170 -11.34 3.42 -0.17
C PHE A 170 -12.01 4.28 -1.25
N ILE A 171 -12.87 3.68 -2.08
CA ILE A 171 -13.55 4.39 -3.18
C ILE A 171 -14.54 5.41 -2.65
N ASP A 172 -15.33 5.03 -1.63
CA ASP A 172 -16.37 5.88 -1.05
C ASP A 172 -15.79 7.13 -0.37
N ASN A 173 -14.61 7.01 0.25
CA ASN A 173 -13.92 8.12 0.89
C ASN A 173 -13.03 8.93 -0.08
N MET A 174 -12.77 8.43 -1.28
CA MET A 174 -11.91 9.11 -2.25
C MET A 174 -12.56 10.41 -2.74
N PRO A 175 -11.89 11.58 -2.59
CA PRO A 175 -12.40 12.83 -3.10
C PRO A 175 -12.67 12.78 -4.61
N LYS A 176 -13.63 13.58 -5.08
CA LYS A 176 -13.91 13.73 -6.52
C LYS A 176 -12.76 14.38 -7.29
N LYS A 177 -11.89 15.12 -6.58
CA LYS A 177 -10.68 15.72 -7.13
C LYS A 177 -9.62 15.79 -6.04
N VAL A 178 -8.41 15.31 -6.36
CA VAL A 178 -7.25 15.30 -5.49
C VAL A 178 -5.99 15.36 -6.37
N ASP A 179 -4.89 15.90 -5.87
CA ASP A 179 -3.67 16.04 -6.68
C ASP A 179 -2.92 14.72 -6.83
N ILE A 180 -2.77 13.98 -5.74
CA ILE A 180 -2.07 12.69 -5.72
C ILE A 180 -2.94 11.65 -5.02
N VAL A 181 -3.06 10.47 -5.62
CA VAL A 181 -3.58 9.26 -4.95
C VAL A 181 -2.43 8.31 -4.68
N VAL A 182 -2.39 7.77 -3.47
CA VAL A 182 -1.44 6.75 -3.06
C VAL A 182 -2.21 5.51 -2.66
N SER A 183 -2.01 4.42 -3.39
CA SER A 183 -2.56 3.11 -3.06
C SER A 183 -1.45 2.06 -2.97
N HIS A 184 -1.74 0.90 -2.37
CA HIS A 184 -0.80 -0.22 -2.45
C HIS A 184 -1.12 -1.11 -3.65
N HIS A 185 -2.38 -1.55 -3.78
CA HIS A 185 -2.83 -2.27 -4.96
C HIS A 185 -2.96 -1.32 -6.17
N LEU A 186 -2.80 -1.88 -7.37
CA LEU A 186 -2.90 -1.15 -8.63
C LEU A 186 -4.33 -0.66 -8.87
N PRO A 187 -4.53 0.52 -9.48
CA PRO A 187 -5.89 0.99 -9.78
C PRO A 187 -6.62 0.12 -10.83
N ASN A 188 -5.93 -0.32 -11.85
CA ASN A 188 -6.51 -1.15 -12.91
C ASN A 188 -5.47 -2.02 -13.61
N LYS A 189 -5.94 -2.86 -14.55
CA LYS A 189 -5.09 -3.76 -15.34
C LYS A 189 -4.05 -3.01 -16.19
N ALA A 190 -4.35 -1.81 -16.67
CA ALA A 190 -3.42 -1.00 -17.46
C ALA A 190 -2.20 -0.54 -16.63
N SER A 191 -2.24 -0.62 -15.30
CA SER A 191 -1.16 -0.21 -14.40
C SER A 191 -0.06 -1.26 -14.22
N PHE A 192 -0.23 -2.49 -14.71
CA PHE A 192 0.84 -3.48 -14.66
C PHE A 192 2.05 -3.06 -15.52
N ALA A 193 3.24 -3.36 -15.00
CA ALA A 193 4.50 -3.11 -15.71
C ALA A 193 4.67 -4.04 -16.92
N LYS A 194 4.24 -5.30 -16.76
CA LYS A 194 4.37 -6.35 -17.78
C LYS A 194 3.00 -6.91 -18.15
N GLU A 195 2.77 -7.12 -19.44
CA GLU A 195 1.53 -7.73 -19.95
C GLU A 195 1.36 -9.18 -19.46
N SER A 196 2.46 -9.92 -19.29
CA SER A 196 2.43 -11.27 -18.71
C SER A 196 1.81 -11.29 -17.32
N ASP A 197 2.13 -10.30 -16.49
CA ASP A 197 1.62 -10.21 -15.12
C ASP A 197 0.14 -9.81 -15.12
N ALA A 198 -0.23 -8.88 -15.99
CA ALA A 198 -1.62 -8.46 -16.22
C ALA A 198 -2.54 -9.58 -16.72
N ASN A 199 -1.99 -10.63 -17.34
CA ASN A 199 -2.71 -11.80 -17.84
C ASN A 199 -2.49 -13.06 -16.97
N SER A 200 -1.81 -12.94 -15.83
CA SER A 200 -1.59 -14.05 -14.91
C SER A 200 -2.85 -14.36 -14.09
N ARG A 201 -2.92 -15.58 -13.55
CA ARG A 201 -3.99 -15.99 -12.61
C ARG A 201 -3.97 -15.21 -11.29
N TYR A 202 -2.91 -14.47 -11.01
CA TYR A 202 -2.78 -13.62 -9.84
C TYR A 202 -3.30 -12.19 -10.08
N ALA A 203 -3.42 -11.77 -11.35
CA ALA A 203 -3.75 -10.40 -11.71
C ALA A 203 -5.00 -9.85 -11.00
N PRO A 204 -6.12 -10.63 -10.84
CA PRO A 204 -7.32 -10.12 -10.16
C PRO A 204 -7.09 -9.70 -8.71
N PHE A 205 -6.02 -10.19 -8.06
CA PHE A 205 -5.69 -9.91 -6.66
C PHE A 205 -4.69 -8.75 -6.51
N TYR A 206 -4.20 -8.21 -7.61
CA TYR A 206 -3.21 -7.15 -7.65
C TYR A 206 -3.79 -5.79 -8.02
N HIS A 207 -5.00 -5.74 -8.59
CA HIS A 207 -5.60 -4.48 -9.03
C HIS A 207 -7.09 -4.36 -8.65
N ALA A 208 -7.51 -3.12 -8.42
CA ALA A 208 -8.87 -2.79 -8.00
C ALA A 208 -9.89 -2.74 -9.14
N ASN A 209 -9.46 -2.87 -10.39
CA ASN A 209 -10.27 -2.76 -11.61
C ASN A 209 -11.12 -1.47 -11.66
N LEU A 210 -10.54 -0.34 -11.25
CA LEU A 210 -11.23 0.95 -11.23
C LEU A 210 -11.52 1.45 -12.64
N SER A 211 -12.66 2.12 -12.79
CA SER A 211 -13.01 2.82 -14.04
C SER A 211 -12.14 4.06 -14.25
N ASP A 212 -12.02 4.48 -15.50
CA ASP A 212 -11.31 5.72 -15.85
C ASP A 212 -11.92 6.96 -15.17
N GLU A 213 -13.23 6.96 -14.90
CA GLU A 213 -13.90 8.04 -14.14
C GLU A 213 -13.27 8.21 -12.74
N ILE A 214 -12.98 7.11 -12.05
CA ILE A 214 -12.37 7.14 -10.72
C ILE A 214 -10.88 7.48 -10.85
N ILE A 215 -10.17 6.86 -11.78
CA ILE A 215 -8.75 7.10 -12.03
C ILE A 215 -8.49 8.57 -12.34
N ASN A 216 -9.30 9.18 -13.16
CA ASN A 216 -9.16 10.59 -13.59
C ASN A 216 -9.52 11.63 -12.51
N ARG A 217 -9.86 11.21 -11.27
CA ARG A 217 -10.02 12.14 -10.14
C ARG A 217 -8.70 12.72 -9.64
N THR A 218 -7.56 12.21 -10.12
CA THR A 218 -6.23 12.67 -9.71
C THR A 218 -5.34 12.99 -10.94
N ARG A 219 -4.25 13.69 -10.69
CA ARG A 219 -3.19 13.96 -11.69
C ARG A 219 -2.07 12.91 -11.62
N ILE A 220 -1.83 12.36 -10.43
CA ILE A 220 -0.75 11.41 -10.19
C ILE A 220 -1.30 10.25 -9.34
N TRP A 221 -1.02 9.02 -9.76
CA TRP A 221 -1.32 7.82 -9.01
C TRP A 221 -0.03 7.07 -8.67
N ILE A 222 0.23 6.85 -7.38
CA ILE A 222 1.39 6.12 -6.88
C ILE A 222 0.91 4.78 -6.32
N ALA A 223 1.52 3.65 -6.75
CA ALA A 223 1.20 2.35 -6.18
C ALA A 223 2.43 1.45 -6.02
N GLY A 224 2.27 0.35 -5.28
CA GLY A 224 3.25 -0.70 -5.04
C GLY A 224 2.81 -2.07 -5.52
N HIS A 225 3.02 -3.09 -4.68
CA HIS A 225 2.53 -4.46 -4.75
C HIS A 225 3.08 -5.34 -5.89
N GLN A 226 3.21 -4.83 -7.09
CA GLN A 226 3.69 -5.61 -8.24
C GLN A 226 5.22 -5.83 -8.28
N HIS A 227 5.99 -5.18 -7.39
CA HIS A 227 7.45 -5.22 -7.29
C HIS A 227 8.20 -4.87 -8.59
N GLU A 228 7.56 -4.22 -9.56
CA GLU A 228 8.19 -3.76 -10.80
C GLU A 228 8.12 -2.24 -10.89
N PRO A 229 9.27 -1.56 -11.16
CA PRO A 229 9.27 -0.13 -11.35
C PRO A 229 8.65 0.22 -12.70
N ILE A 230 7.76 1.22 -12.68
CA ILE A 230 7.12 1.71 -13.88
C ILE A 230 6.72 3.17 -13.74
N GLU A 231 6.75 3.87 -14.85
CA GLU A 231 6.19 5.20 -15.03
C GLU A 231 5.48 5.24 -16.36
N LYS A 232 4.20 5.55 -16.37
CA LYS A 232 3.39 5.64 -17.59
C LYS A 232 2.13 6.47 -17.37
N ILE A 233 1.44 6.80 -18.45
CA ILE A 233 0.12 7.41 -18.39
C ILE A 233 -0.95 6.31 -18.36
N ILE A 234 -1.93 6.47 -17.47
CA ILE A 234 -3.14 5.65 -17.39
C ILE A 234 -4.38 6.56 -17.43
N GLY A 235 -5.57 5.98 -17.64
CA GLY A 235 -6.77 6.79 -17.83
C GLY A 235 -6.57 7.80 -18.98
N ASN A 236 -7.06 9.03 -18.82
CA ASN A 236 -6.95 10.05 -19.86
C ASN A 236 -5.58 10.77 -19.83
N ASP A 237 -5.06 11.11 -18.65
CA ASP A 237 -3.78 11.85 -18.52
C ASP A 237 -3.21 11.72 -17.09
N VAL A 238 -3.39 10.59 -16.45
CA VAL A 238 -2.92 10.37 -15.07
C VAL A 238 -1.54 9.74 -15.10
N LEU A 239 -0.55 10.41 -14.51
CA LEU A 239 0.79 9.86 -14.35
C LEU A 239 0.78 8.76 -13.29
N PHE A 240 0.97 7.51 -13.70
CA PHE A 240 1.11 6.36 -12.81
C PHE A 240 2.58 6.08 -12.52
N ILE A 241 2.89 5.89 -11.23
CA ILE A 241 4.26 5.65 -10.76
C ILE A 241 4.28 4.46 -9.80
N SER A 242 5.19 3.51 -10.02
CA SER A 242 5.58 2.49 -9.04
C SER A 242 7.10 2.46 -8.93
N ASN A 243 7.63 2.55 -7.70
CA ASN A 243 9.07 2.56 -7.42
C ASN A 243 9.40 1.63 -6.24
N PRO A 244 9.20 0.31 -6.41
CA PRO A 244 9.36 -0.66 -5.35
C PRO A 244 10.82 -0.99 -5.08
N LYS A 245 11.13 -1.31 -3.82
CA LYS A 245 12.37 -2.00 -3.46
C LYS A 245 12.29 -3.48 -3.85
N GLY A 246 11.13 -4.09 -3.71
CA GLY A 246 10.87 -5.50 -3.94
C GLY A 246 11.32 -6.42 -2.80
N SER A 247 10.93 -7.69 -2.84
CA SER A 247 11.21 -8.68 -1.81
C SER A 247 12.39 -9.57 -2.18
N GLY A 248 13.46 -9.51 -1.36
CA GLY A 248 14.61 -10.39 -1.46
C GLY A 248 15.64 -10.05 -2.57
N PRO A 249 16.68 -10.88 -2.69
CA PRO A 249 17.85 -10.56 -3.53
C PRO A 249 17.58 -10.48 -5.04
N LEU A 250 16.65 -11.26 -5.54
CA LEU A 250 16.31 -11.31 -6.97
C LEU A 250 15.55 -10.08 -7.46
N GLU A 251 14.83 -9.41 -6.56
CA GLU A 251 14.04 -8.23 -6.85
C GLU A 251 14.70 -6.94 -6.32
N SER A 252 15.78 -7.08 -5.56
CA SER A 252 16.47 -5.96 -4.93
C SER A 252 17.21 -5.07 -5.94
N GLY A 253 17.21 -3.76 -5.71
CA GLY A 253 17.96 -2.79 -6.48
C GLY A 253 17.17 -2.01 -7.53
N LYS A 254 15.86 -2.19 -7.59
CA LYS A 254 14.99 -1.47 -8.55
C LYS A 254 14.61 -0.06 -8.09
N MET A 255 14.49 0.17 -6.77
CA MET A 255 14.11 1.46 -6.19
C MET A 255 15.13 2.55 -6.53
N ASN A 256 14.67 3.69 -6.98
CA ASN A 256 15.50 4.84 -7.36
C ASN A 256 15.11 6.12 -6.58
N SER A 257 15.95 7.15 -6.68
CA SER A 257 15.79 8.46 -6.03
C SER A 257 15.18 9.53 -6.93
N LYS A 258 14.43 9.14 -7.98
CA LYS A 258 13.82 10.09 -8.91
C LYS A 258 12.90 11.05 -8.18
N LEU A 259 13.12 12.33 -8.41
CA LEU A 259 12.37 13.44 -7.82
C LEU A 259 11.28 13.89 -8.78
N TYR A 260 10.08 14.08 -8.26
CA TYR A 260 8.92 14.58 -8.99
C TYR A 260 8.47 15.92 -8.43
N TYR A 261 7.78 16.70 -9.26
CA TYR A 261 7.24 18.00 -8.91
C TYR A 261 5.77 18.07 -9.27
N ILE A 262 4.98 18.65 -8.40
CA ILE A 262 3.60 19.01 -8.66
C ILE A 262 3.38 20.46 -8.24
N ASN A 263 2.80 21.23 -9.17
CA ASN A 263 2.51 22.66 -9.03
C ASN A 263 1.02 22.88 -8.80
#